data_de2687fa9be800b8f6b4e927a9aa6970
#
_entry.id   de2687fa9be800b8f6b4e927a9aa6970
#
_cell.length_a   1.000
_cell.length_b   1.000
_cell.length_c   1.000
_cell.angle_alpha   90.00
_cell.angle_beta   90.00
_cell.angle_gamma   90.00
#
_symmetry.space_group_name_H-M   'P 1'
#
loop_
_entity.id
_entity.type
_entity.pdbx_description
1 polymer ?
#
loop_
_entity_poly.entity_id
_entity_poly.type
_entity_poly.pdbx_seq_one_letter_code
_entity_poly.pdbx_strand_id
1 'polypeptide(L)'
;VDAAGRQGPYEPNANRQCMVTELVGLFAALLLVANALFQLALAAGVPWGNAAYGGKVAQEDGSLPTRYRTMSLVSAMFMGILILVILSASGIVTSSPLSTGVTVWACRGASMLFALNTAGNLTSVSKVERWVMSAATTCLTIAFGLIGWVL
;
A
#
# COMPACT_ATOMS: atom_id res chain seq x y z
N VAL A 1 28.87 -14.27 16.96
CA VAL A 1 29.87 -15.19 17.51
C VAL A 1 30.66 -14.38 18.53
N ASP A 2 30.61 -14.78 19.82
CA ASP A 2 31.42 -14.12 20.84
C ASP A 2 32.91 -14.52 20.67
N ALA A 3 33.82 -13.85 21.40
CA ALA A 3 35.24 -14.11 21.34
C ALA A 3 35.64 -15.57 21.74
N ALA A 4 34.68 -16.38 22.19
CA ALA A 4 34.83 -17.80 22.53
C ALA A 4 34.20 -18.73 21.47
N GLY A 5 33.76 -18.20 20.29
CA GLY A 5 33.19 -19.00 19.22
C GLY A 5 31.75 -19.48 19.48
N ARG A 6 31.10 -18.98 20.53
CA ARG A 6 29.72 -19.38 20.84
C ARG A 6 28.74 -18.59 20.00
N GLN A 7 27.84 -19.30 19.33
CA GLN A 7 26.66 -18.70 18.74
C GLN A 7 25.79 -18.20 19.90
N GLY A 8 25.39 -16.94 19.85
CA GLY A 8 24.42 -16.39 20.80
C GLY A 8 23.16 -17.28 20.87
N PRO A 9 22.35 -17.15 21.93
CA PRO A 9 21.17 -17.98 22.10
C PRO A 9 20.27 -17.85 20.86
N TYR A 10 19.93 -19.01 20.26
CA TYR A 10 18.96 -19.10 19.15
C TYR A 10 17.62 -18.58 19.66
N GLU A 11 17.20 -17.40 19.18
CA GLU A 11 15.91 -16.80 19.51
C GLU A 11 14.87 -17.15 18.43
N PRO A 12 14.06 -18.21 18.63
CA PRO A 12 13.05 -18.64 17.66
C PRO A 12 11.99 -17.55 17.36
N ASN A 13 11.76 -16.64 18.32
CA ASN A 13 10.78 -15.57 18.20
C ASN A 13 11.24 -14.46 17.25
N ALA A 14 12.51 -14.09 17.25
CA ALA A 14 13.06 -13.08 16.35
C ALA A 14 12.92 -13.49 14.87
N ASN A 15 13.24 -14.76 14.56
CA ASN A 15 13.09 -15.29 13.20
C ASN A 15 11.63 -15.34 12.74
N ARG A 16 10.70 -15.67 13.65
CA ARG A 16 9.25 -15.62 13.32
C ARG A 16 8.78 -14.22 13.06
N GLN A 17 9.17 -13.25 13.86
CA GLN A 17 8.79 -11.84 13.67
C GLN A 17 9.31 -11.32 12.33
N CYS A 18 10.57 -11.58 11.99
CA CYS A 18 11.15 -11.21 10.71
C CYS A 18 10.35 -11.79 9.53
N MET A 19 10.09 -13.08 9.55
CA MET A 19 9.31 -13.76 8.50
C MET A 19 7.89 -13.20 8.36
N VAL A 20 7.20 -12.95 9.48
CA VAL A 20 5.84 -12.37 9.46
C VAL A 20 5.86 -10.97 8.87
N THR A 21 6.83 -10.14 9.25
CA THR A 21 6.98 -8.77 8.75
C THR A 21 7.25 -8.78 7.24
N GLU A 22 8.12 -9.66 6.76
CA GLU A 22 8.39 -9.85 5.32
C GLU A 22 7.14 -10.28 4.54
N LEU A 23 6.39 -11.26 5.04
CA LEU A 23 5.15 -11.74 4.40
C LEU A 23 4.08 -10.65 4.34
N VAL A 24 3.88 -9.90 5.42
CA VAL A 24 2.94 -8.76 5.48
C VAL A 24 3.39 -7.67 4.51
N GLY A 25 4.69 -7.36 4.46
CA GLY A 25 5.24 -6.37 3.54
C GLY A 25 5.07 -6.75 2.08
N LEU A 26 5.34 -8.03 1.74
CA LEU A 26 5.16 -8.56 0.39
C LEU A 26 3.69 -8.52 -0.04
N PHE A 27 2.79 -8.96 0.83
CA PHE A 27 1.35 -8.91 0.57
C PHE A 27 0.85 -7.48 0.33
N ALA A 28 1.27 -6.53 1.17
CA ALA A 28 0.94 -5.11 1.00
C ALA A 28 1.51 -4.54 -0.31
N ALA A 29 2.75 -4.88 -0.67
CA ALA A 29 3.37 -4.45 -1.92
C ALA A 29 2.60 -4.98 -3.14
N LEU A 30 2.15 -6.25 -3.13
CA LEU A 30 1.33 -6.82 -4.20
C LEU A 30 -0.02 -6.11 -4.35
N LEU A 31 -0.69 -5.78 -3.24
CA LEU A 31 -1.93 -5.00 -3.27
C LEU A 31 -1.71 -3.58 -3.83
N LEU A 32 -0.61 -2.93 -3.45
CA LEU A 32 -0.24 -1.62 -3.99
C LEU A 32 0.07 -1.68 -5.48
N VAL A 33 0.77 -2.71 -5.95
CA VAL A 33 1.05 -2.92 -7.38
C VAL A 33 -0.26 -3.09 -8.14
N ALA A 34 -1.17 -3.94 -7.68
CA ALA A 34 -2.48 -4.13 -8.32
C ALA A 34 -3.27 -2.81 -8.40
N ASN A 35 -3.27 -2.03 -7.32
CA ASN A 35 -3.94 -0.74 -7.27
C ASN A 35 -3.25 0.30 -8.17
N ALA A 36 -1.91 0.33 -8.20
CA ALA A 36 -1.15 1.20 -9.10
C ALA A 36 -1.44 0.89 -10.59
N LEU A 37 -1.50 -0.39 -10.96
CA LEU A 37 -1.88 -0.81 -12.31
C LEU A 37 -3.30 -0.37 -12.67
N PHE A 38 -4.26 -0.48 -11.73
CA PHE A 38 -5.60 0.05 -11.92
C PHE A 38 -5.59 1.57 -12.15
N GLN A 39 -4.84 2.33 -11.35
CA GLN A 39 -4.70 3.77 -11.53
C GLN A 39 -4.01 4.15 -12.85
N LEU A 40 -3.01 3.39 -13.29
CA LEU A 40 -2.38 3.58 -14.60
C LEU A 40 -3.34 3.31 -15.75
N ALA A 41 -4.17 2.27 -15.65
CA ALA A 41 -5.22 1.99 -16.63
C ALA A 41 -6.23 3.15 -16.75
N LEU A 42 -6.67 3.70 -15.61
CA LEU A 42 -7.52 4.91 -15.59
C LEU A 42 -6.83 6.13 -16.21
N ALA A 43 -5.56 6.35 -15.89
CA ALA A 43 -4.75 7.42 -16.48
C ALA A 43 -4.58 7.27 -17.99
N ALA A 44 -4.43 6.04 -18.48
CA ALA A 44 -4.37 5.70 -19.90
C ALA A 44 -5.72 5.91 -20.65
N GLY A 45 -6.83 6.06 -19.91
CA GLY A 45 -8.16 6.29 -20.48
C GLY A 45 -8.97 5.03 -20.72
N VAL A 46 -8.64 3.94 -20.03
CA VAL A 46 -9.47 2.73 -20.05
C VAL A 46 -10.87 3.06 -19.52
N PRO A 47 -11.97 2.51 -20.10
CA PRO A 47 -13.35 2.86 -19.76
C PRO A 47 -13.82 2.26 -18.43
N TRP A 48 -13.03 2.44 -17.38
CA TRP A 48 -13.31 1.96 -16.02
C TRP A 48 -13.66 3.09 -15.05
N GLY A 49 -13.99 4.28 -15.57
CA GLY A 49 -14.28 5.46 -14.75
C GLY A 49 -15.43 5.26 -13.75
N ASN A 50 -16.39 4.39 -14.07
CA ASN A 50 -17.49 4.01 -13.16
C ASN A 50 -17.01 3.21 -11.93
N ALA A 51 -15.81 2.66 -11.96
CA ALA A 51 -15.20 1.92 -10.86
C ALA A 51 -14.32 2.81 -9.96
N ALA A 52 -14.25 4.12 -10.24
CA ALA A 52 -13.40 5.06 -9.53
C ALA A 52 -14.11 6.39 -9.26
N TYR A 53 -13.56 7.19 -8.34
CA TYR A 53 -14.04 8.54 -8.01
C TYR A 53 -15.55 8.62 -7.70
N GLY A 54 -16.05 7.63 -6.98
CA GLY A 54 -17.46 7.56 -6.60
C GLY A 54 -18.38 7.06 -7.72
N GLY A 55 -17.84 6.69 -8.89
CA GLY A 55 -18.63 6.24 -10.04
C GLY A 55 -19.48 7.34 -10.71
N LYS A 56 -19.20 8.62 -10.41
CA LYS A 56 -20.02 9.76 -10.85
C LYS A 56 -19.36 10.64 -11.89
N VAL A 57 -18.08 10.40 -12.18
CA VAL A 57 -17.26 11.30 -13.01
C VAL A 57 -16.89 10.71 -14.36
N ALA A 58 -17.33 9.49 -14.65
CA ALA A 58 -17.10 8.85 -15.93
C ALA A 58 -17.84 9.59 -17.05
N GLN A 59 -17.19 9.70 -18.21
CA GLN A 59 -17.79 10.23 -19.45
C GLN A 59 -18.74 9.18 -20.06
N GLU A 60 -19.44 9.55 -21.12
CA GLU A 60 -20.38 8.63 -21.83
C GLU A 60 -19.68 7.39 -22.38
N ASP A 61 -18.40 7.51 -22.78
CA ASP A 61 -17.55 6.39 -23.23
C ASP A 61 -16.97 5.56 -22.08
N GLY A 62 -17.31 5.88 -20.83
CA GLY A 62 -16.80 5.22 -19.63
C GLY A 62 -15.39 5.65 -19.19
N SER A 63 -14.70 6.48 -19.96
CA SER A 63 -13.37 6.99 -19.61
C SER A 63 -13.47 8.11 -18.56
N LEU A 64 -12.33 8.48 -17.96
CA LEU A 64 -12.23 9.62 -17.05
C LEU A 64 -11.88 10.91 -17.82
N PRO A 65 -12.46 12.07 -17.43
CA PRO A 65 -11.98 13.38 -17.88
C PRO A 65 -10.49 13.57 -17.56
N THR A 66 -9.79 14.36 -18.36
CA THR A 66 -8.34 14.59 -18.26
C THR A 66 -7.87 14.91 -16.85
N ARG A 67 -8.62 15.75 -16.11
CA ARG A 67 -8.31 16.09 -14.71
C ARG A 67 -8.18 14.84 -13.82
N TYR A 68 -9.12 13.92 -13.91
CA TYR A 68 -9.13 12.69 -13.08
C TYR A 68 -8.10 11.68 -13.57
N ARG A 69 -7.80 11.65 -14.88
CA ARG A 69 -6.69 10.86 -15.43
C ARG A 69 -5.35 11.32 -14.87
N THR A 70 -5.12 12.62 -14.78
CA THR A 70 -3.92 13.18 -14.14
C THR A 70 -3.85 12.82 -12.65
N MET A 71 -4.98 12.91 -11.93
CA MET A 71 -5.06 12.50 -10.52
C MET A 71 -4.74 11.01 -10.35
N SER A 72 -5.21 10.15 -11.25
CA SER A 72 -4.89 8.73 -11.26
C SER A 72 -3.40 8.48 -11.49
N LEU A 73 -2.76 9.23 -12.40
CA LEU A 73 -1.31 9.12 -12.61
C LEU A 73 -0.53 9.51 -11.35
N VAL A 74 -0.89 10.61 -10.70
CA VAL A 74 -0.27 11.05 -9.43
C VAL A 74 -0.48 9.98 -8.34
N SER A 75 -1.66 9.39 -8.26
CA SER A 75 -1.95 8.28 -7.32
C SER A 75 -1.08 7.07 -7.59
N ALA A 76 -0.89 6.68 -8.85
CA ALA A 76 -0.02 5.57 -9.22
C ALA A 76 1.45 5.83 -8.82
N MET A 77 1.96 7.03 -9.05
CA MET A 77 3.31 7.43 -8.63
C MET A 77 3.46 7.37 -7.10
N PHE A 78 2.47 7.87 -6.38
CA PHE A 78 2.46 7.82 -4.92
C PHE A 78 2.45 6.38 -4.40
N MET A 79 1.70 5.47 -5.02
CA MET A 79 1.72 4.04 -4.70
C MET A 79 3.09 3.41 -4.96
N GLY A 80 3.80 3.84 -6.01
CA GLY A 80 5.18 3.43 -6.26
C GLY A 80 6.12 3.79 -5.10
N ILE A 81 5.98 5.00 -4.54
CA ILE A 81 6.73 5.41 -3.35
C ILE A 81 6.37 4.55 -2.14
N LEU A 82 5.07 4.26 -1.92
CA LEU A 82 4.63 3.43 -0.80
C LEU A 82 5.10 1.98 -0.92
N ILE A 83 5.26 1.44 -2.13
CA ILE A 83 5.86 0.12 -2.36
C ILE A 83 7.31 0.11 -1.86
N LEU A 84 8.10 1.11 -2.20
CA LEU A 84 9.47 1.23 -1.69
C LEU A 84 9.51 1.36 -0.16
N VAL A 85 8.62 2.15 0.42
CA VAL A 85 8.50 2.31 1.87
C VAL A 85 8.20 0.99 2.56
N ILE A 86 7.19 0.25 2.09
CA ILE A 86 6.76 -0.99 2.76
C ILE A 86 7.78 -2.11 2.61
N LEU A 87 8.44 -2.23 1.44
CA LEU A 87 9.51 -3.20 1.21
C LEU A 87 10.76 -2.90 2.05
N SER A 88 11.08 -1.62 2.25
CA SER A 88 12.16 -1.20 3.14
C SER A 88 11.81 -1.46 4.61
N ALA A 89 10.57 -1.12 5.01
CA ALA A 89 10.10 -1.31 6.39
C ALA A 89 10.02 -2.79 6.80
N SER A 90 9.70 -3.66 5.84
CA SER A 90 9.60 -5.11 6.08
C SER A 90 10.94 -5.84 6.04
N GLY A 91 12.05 -5.15 5.76
CA GLY A 91 13.38 -5.75 5.68
C GLY A 91 13.69 -6.46 4.35
N ILE A 92 12.75 -6.49 3.40
CA ILE A 92 12.96 -7.11 2.07
C ILE A 92 14.01 -6.33 1.28
N VAL A 93 13.98 -5.00 1.34
CA VAL A 93 14.99 -4.13 0.75
C VAL A 93 15.91 -3.61 1.84
N THR A 94 17.11 -4.18 1.92
CA THR A 94 18.11 -3.85 2.95
C THR A 94 18.90 -2.59 2.62
N SER A 95 19.07 -2.25 1.33
CA SER A 95 19.80 -1.06 0.86
C SER A 95 18.83 0.11 0.63
N SER A 96 18.03 0.45 1.62
CA SER A 96 17.10 1.59 1.53
C SER A 96 17.81 2.92 1.79
N PRO A 97 17.56 3.96 0.97
CA PRO A 97 18.04 5.32 1.25
C PRO A 97 17.30 6.00 2.40
N LEU A 98 16.22 5.37 2.91
CA LEU A 98 15.39 5.91 3.96
C LEU A 98 15.92 5.50 5.34
N SER A 99 16.01 6.44 6.27
CA SER A 99 16.31 6.10 7.66
C SER A 99 15.12 5.36 8.29
N THR A 100 15.40 4.50 9.29
CA THR A 100 14.37 3.74 10.01
C THR A 100 13.27 4.67 10.57
N GLY A 101 13.62 5.81 11.12
CA GLY A 101 12.65 6.77 11.64
C GLY A 101 11.69 7.30 10.58
N VAL A 102 12.21 7.68 9.41
CA VAL A 102 11.39 8.14 8.27
C VAL A 102 10.46 7.01 7.81
N THR A 103 10.95 5.78 7.70
CA THR A 103 10.18 4.63 7.27
C THR A 103 9.02 4.31 8.22
N VAL A 104 9.27 4.35 9.54
CA VAL A 104 8.24 4.14 10.58
C VAL A 104 7.15 5.20 10.48
N TRP A 105 7.51 6.48 10.43
CA TRP A 105 6.52 7.56 10.32
C TRP A 105 5.75 7.51 9.00
N ALA A 106 6.41 7.14 7.89
CA ALA A 106 5.75 6.95 6.61
C ALA A 106 4.73 5.79 6.66
N CYS A 107 5.06 4.67 7.30
CA CYS A 107 4.11 3.56 7.49
C CYS A 107 2.90 3.98 8.34
N ARG A 108 3.11 4.70 9.43
CA ARG A 108 2.01 5.22 10.27
C ARG A 108 1.10 6.18 9.50
N GLY A 109 1.70 7.12 8.76
CA GLY A 109 0.97 8.05 7.90
C GLY A 109 0.19 7.34 6.79
N ALA A 110 0.80 6.35 6.14
CA ALA A 110 0.13 5.53 5.12
C ALA A 110 -1.03 4.73 5.70
N SER A 111 -0.88 4.15 6.90
CA SER A 111 -1.98 3.46 7.58
C SER A 111 -3.18 4.38 7.81
N MET A 112 -2.95 5.60 8.31
CA MET A 112 -4.02 6.59 8.50
C MET A 112 -4.67 7.01 7.18
N LEU A 113 -3.85 7.23 6.14
CA LEU A 113 -4.33 7.59 4.81
C LEU A 113 -5.23 6.49 4.23
N PHE A 114 -4.82 5.22 4.31
CA PHE A 114 -5.63 4.10 3.84
C PHE A 114 -6.90 3.89 4.68
N ALA A 115 -6.88 4.17 5.98
CA ALA A 115 -8.08 4.17 6.81
C ALA A 115 -9.11 5.22 6.35
N LEU A 116 -8.67 6.44 6.07
CA LEU A 116 -9.51 7.48 5.50
C LEU A 116 -10.03 7.13 4.11
N ASN A 117 -9.18 6.54 3.27
CA ASN A 117 -9.57 6.07 1.95
C ASN A 117 -10.61 4.93 2.02
N THR A 118 -10.46 4.02 2.98
CA THR A 118 -11.46 2.97 3.26
C THR A 118 -12.82 3.59 3.61
N ALA A 119 -12.84 4.58 4.51
CA ALA A 119 -14.08 5.28 4.87
C ALA A 119 -14.74 5.94 3.65
N GLY A 120 -13.95 6.58 2.78
CA GLY A 120 -14.42 7.16 1.52
C GLY A 120 -15.01 6.11 0.56
N ASN A 121 -14.31 4.99 0.39
CA ASN A 121 -14.74 3.91 -0.49
C ASN A 121 -16.05 3.25 0.02
N LEU A 122 -16.21 3.06 1.33
CA LEU A 122 -17.43 2.48 1.93
C LEU A 122 -18.68 3.33 1.66
N THR A 123 -18.52 4.65 1.54
CA THR A 123 -19.63 5.57 1.25
C THR A 123 -19.88 5.77 -0.25
N SER A 124 -19.05 5.17 -1.12
CA SER A 124 -19.19 5.28 -2.57
C SER A 124 -20.46 4.62 -3.09
N VAL A 125 -21.04 5.16 -4.15
CA VAL A 125 -22.13 4.53 -4.91
C VAL A 125 -21.61 3.42 -5.83
N SER A 126 -20.33 3.46 -6.19
CA SER A 126 -19.68 2.41 -6.99
C SER A 126 -19.55 1.11 -6.16
N LYS A 127 -20.11 0.01 -6.67
CA LYS A 127 -19.98 -1.30 -6.02
C LYS A 127 -18.53 -1.77 -5.95
N VAL A 128 -17.71 -1.43 -6.96
CA VAL A 128 -16.29 -1.79 -7.01
C VAL A 128 -15.52 -1.08 -5.90
N GLU A 129 -15.71 0.23 -5.73
CA GLU A 129 -15.07 0.98 -4.64
C GLU A 129 -15.55 0.47 -3.28
N ARG A 130 -16.86 0.30 -3.11
CA ARG A 130 -17.45 -0.10 -1.83
C ARG A 130 -16.97 -1.48 -1.36
N TRP A 131 -16.85 -2.46 -2.23
CA TRP A 131 -16.51 -3.82 -1.83
C TRP A 131 -15.05 -4.17 -2.08
N VAL A 132 -14.56 -3.94 -3.32
CA VAL A 132 -13.21 -4.37 -3.70
C VAL A 132 -12.15 -3.41 -3.16
N MET A 133 -12.32 -2.10 -3.41
CA MET A 133 -11.32 -1.12 -3.00
C MET A 133 -11.32 -0.93 -1.48
N SER A 134 -12.49 -0.99 -0.81
CA SER A 134 -12.55 -0.95 0.66
C SER A 134 -11.84 -2.13 1.29
N ALA A 135 -12.02 -3.35 0.77
CA ALA A 135 -11.31 -4.52 1.27
C ALA A 135 -9.80 -4.37 1.10
N ALA A 136 -9.35 -3.96 -0.10
CA ALA A 136 -7.93 -3.75 -0.37
C ALA A 136 -7.31 -2.66 0.53
N THR A 137 -7.98 -1.51 0.68
CA THR A 137 -7.49 -0.42 1.53
C THR A 137 -7.55 -0.75 3.01
N THR A 138 -8.49 -1.58 3.46
CA THR A 138 -8.51 -2.12 4.83
C THR A 138 -7.30 -3.01 5.08
N CYS A 139 -6.99 -3.93 4.16
CA CYS A 139 -5.79 -4.77 4.26
C CYS A 139 -4.51 -3.92 4.30
N LEU A 140 -4.42 -2.88 3.47
CA LEU A 140 -3.29 -1.95 3.47
C LEU A 140 -3.21 -1.16 4.79
N THR A 141 -4.33 -0.70 5.34
CA THR A 141 -4.39 -0.03 6.66
C THR A 141 -3.78 -0.92 7.74
N ILE A 142 -4.19 -2.19 7.79
CA ILE A 142 -3.70 -3.16 8.78
C ILE A 142 -2.22 -3.45 8.54
N ALA A 143 -1.81 -3.73 7.31
CA ALA A 143 -0.42 -4.08 6.99
C ALA A 143 0.56 -2.94 7.34
N PHE A 144 0.27 -1.71 6.91
CA PHE A 144 1.07 -0.54 7.24
C PHE A 144 1.04 -0.21 8.74
N GLY A 145 -0.11 -0.42 9.39
CA GLY A 145 -0.25 -0.24 10.83
C GLY A 145 0.60 -1.24 11.60
N LEU A 146 0.51 -2.53 11.31
CA LEU A 146 1.30 -3.57 11.97
C LEU A 146 2.80 -3.28 11.83
N ILE A 147 3.29 -2.97 10.63
CA ILE A 147 4.70 -2.68 10.41
C ILE A 147 5.10 -1.36 11.10
N GLY A 148 4.30 -0.32 11.01
CA GLY A 148 4.62 0.98 11.59
C GLY A 148 4.56 1.05 13.13
N TRP A 149 3.88 0.11 13.81
CA TRP A 149 3.80 0.07 15.27
C TRP A 149 4.63 -1.05 15.89
N VAL A 150 5.10 -2.02 15.08
CA VAL A 150 5.99 -3.12 15.54
C VAL A 150 7.47 -2.71 15.45
N LEU A 151 7.84 -1.87 14.46
CA LEU A 151 9.18 -1.27 14.34
C LEU A 151 9.33 -0.08 15.27
#